data_8b3fdfffae4ddbe2ffbea909a59617ef
#
_entry.id   8b3fdfffae4ddbe2ffbea909a59617ef
#
_cell.length_a   1.000
_cell.length_b   1.000
_cell.length_c   1.000
_cell.angle_alpha   90.00
_cell.angle_beta   90.00
_cell.angle_gamma   90.00
#
_symmetry.space_group_name_H-M   'P 1'
#
loop_
_entity.id
_entity.type
_entity.pdbx_description
1 polymer ?
#
loop_
_entity_poly.entity_id
_entity_poly.type
_entity_poly.pdbx_seq_one_letter_code
_entity_poly.pdbx_strand_id
1 'polypeptide(L)'
;VVETIGLPNRDLFIFCDDTDYCLRAHIAGFSLYYIPAALMDKHKFFSSDTWTTRNQKKKWKRYYQLRNETYMSHHYGQNWGVRHLRGFVMLLGYWIPALLSMPFTNAWTMSDLPVLWRAYRDGIEEKLGKR
;
A
#
# COMPACT_ATOMS: atom_id res chain seq x y z
N VAL A 1 6.55 0.29 -24.39
CA VAL A 1 5.74 0.39 -23.15
C VAL A 1 5.65 1.86 -22.73
N VAL A 2 6.76 2.54 -22.43
CA VAL A 2 6.75 3.94 -21.94
C VAL A 2 6.06 4.89 -22.91
N GLU A 3 6.30 4.76 -24.22
CA GLU A 3 5.64 5.58 -25.24
C GLU A 3 4.12 5.39 -25.30
N THR A 4 3.64 4.22 -24.88
CA THR A 4 2.21 3.86 -24.93
C THR A 4 1.48 4.23 -23.64
N ILE A 5 2.06 3.92 -22.48
CA ILE A 5 1.40 4.08 -21.18
C ILE A 5 1.99 5.19 -20.31
N GLY A 6 3.03 5.87 -20.80
CA GLY A 6 3.73 6.91 -20.04
C GLY A 6 4.63 6.37 -18.95
N LEU A 7 5.08 7.25 -18.07
CA LEU A 7 5.92 6.93 -16.92
C LEU A 7 5.11 6.34 -15.76
N PRO A 8 5.76 5.69 -14.77
CA PRO A 8 5.13 5.31 -13.52
C PRO A 8 4.43 6.48 -12.84
N ASN A 9 3.33 6.19 -12.15
CA ASN A 9 2.54 7.21 -11.46
C ASN A 9 3.31 7.72 -10.21
N ARG A 10 3.91 8.91 -10.33
CA ARG A 10 4.68 9.54 -9.24
C ARG A 10 3.86 9.87 -8.01
N ASP A 11 2.54 10.01 -8.14
CA ASP A 11 1.66 10.39 -7.04
C ASP A 11 1.36 9.22 -6.09
N LEU A 12 1.68 7.98 -6.49
CA LEU A 12 1.70 6.85 -5.60
C LEU A 12 2.83 6.96 -4.55
N PHE A 13 3.93 7.66 -4.87
CA PHE A 13 5.07 8.00 -4.02
C PHE A 13 5.85 6.79 -3.48
N ILE A 14 5.20 5.84 -2.82
CA ILE A 14 5.75 4.59 -2.30
C ILE A 14 4.63 3.55 -2.21
N PHE A 15 4.91 2.32 -2.56
CA PHE A 15 3.99 1.18 -2.71
C PHE A 15 3.03 1.31 -3.89
N CYS A 16 2.76 0.22 -4.52
CA CYS A 16 1.85 0.03 -5.65
C CYS A 16 2.24 0.77 -6.95
N ASP A 17 3.33 1.53 -6.98
CA ASP A 17 3.82 2.21 -8.18
C ASP A 17 4.25 1.23 -9.27
N ASP A 18 4.95 0.18 -8.92
CA ASP A 18 5.30 -0.95 -9.78
C ASP A 18 4.06 -1.76 -10.21
N THR A 19 3.16 -2.03 -9.26
CA THR A 19 1.91 -2.76 -9.52
C THR A 19 1.01 -1.99 -10.47
N ASP A 20 0.82 -0.68 -10.27
CA ASP A 20 0.06 0.20 -11.15
C ASP A 20 0.65 0.20 -12.56
N TYR A 21 1.98 0.34 -12.66
CA TYR A 21 2.66 0.37 -13.95
C TYR A 21 2.51 -0.94 -14.71
N CYS A 22 2.70 -2.08 -14.04
CA CYS A 22 2.50 -3.40 -14.63
C CYS A 22 1.05 -3.62 -15.06
N LEU A 23 0.08 -3.18 -14.25
CA LEU A 23 -1.33 -3.33 -14.58
C LEU A 23 -1.73 -2.48 -15.78
N ARG A 24 -1.27 -1.23 -15.86
CA ARG A 24 -1.47 -0.37 -17.04
C ARG A 24 -0.85 -0.96 -18.31
N ALA A 25 0.37 -1.53 -18.19
CA ALA A 25 1.02 -2.22 -19.29
C ALA A 25 0.19 -3.42 -19.76
N HIS A 26 -0.31 -4.22 -18.82
CA HIS A 26 -1.15 -5.37 -19.14
C HIS A 26 -2.47 -4.97 -19.83
N ILE A 27 -3.14 -3.94 -19.31
CA ILE A 27 -4.37 -3.38 -19.92
C ILE A 27 -4.11 -2.87 -21.35
N ALA A 28 -2.92 -2.31 -21.58
CA ALA A 28 -2.48 -1.85 -22.91
C ALA A 28 -2.05 -3.00 -23.86
N GLY A 29 -2.17 -4.27 -23.43
CA GLY A 29 -1.88 -5.44 -24.24
C GLY A 29 -0.44 -5.96 -24.15
N PHE A 30 0.40 -5.43 -23.25
CA PHE A 30 1.74 -5.95 -23.04
C PHE A 30 1.73 -7.18 -22.13
N SER A 31 2.53 -8.18 -22.48
CA SER A 31 2.72 -9.37 -21.66
C SER A 31 3.70 -9.11 -20.51
N LEU A 32 3.39 -9.64 -19.33
CA LEU A 32 4.27 -9.63 -18.17
C LEU A 32 4.87 -11.05 -17.99
N TYR A 33 6.19 -11.10 -17.80
CA TYR A 33 6.89 -12.37 -17.64
C TYR A 33 7.61 -12.43 -16.31
N TYR A 34 7.46 -13.54 -15.62
CA TYR A 34 8.32 -13.90 -14.49
C TYR A 34 9.53 -14.69 -15.02
N ILE A 35 10.72 -14.20 -14.71
CA ILE A 35 11.99 -14.82 -15.14
C ILE A 35 12.69 -15.43 -13.92
N PRO A 36 12.57 -16.75 -13.66
CA PRO A 36 13.14 -17.39 -12.47
C PRO A 36 14.66 -17.29 -12.38
N ALA A 37 15.34 -17.18 -13.53
CA ALA A 37 16.79 -17.07 -13.60
C ALA A 37 17.33 -15.66 -13.26
N ALA A 38 16.45 -14.64 -13.20
CA ALA A 38 16.83 -13.28 -12.83
C ALA A 38 16.96 -13.18 -11.31
N LEU A 39 18.12 -13.53 -10.78
CA LEU A 39 18.42 -13.49 -9.35
C LEU A 39 18.89 -12.10 -8.94
N MET A 40 18.43 -11.63 -7.79
CA MET A 40 18.87 -10.39 -7.17
C MET A 40 19.31 -10.66 -5.73
N ASP A 41 20.59 -10.38 -5.43
CA ASP A 41 21.08 -10.41 -4.06
C ASP A 41 20.68 -9.12 -3.33
N LYS A 42 19.87 -9.30 -2.29
CA LYS A 42 19.45 -8.19 -1.44
C LYS A 42 20.20 -8.21 -0.11
N HIS A 43 21.15 -7.32 0.04
CA HIS A 43 21.82 -7.15 1.33
C HIS A 43 20.81 -6.73 2.42
N LYS A 44 20.85 -7.41 3.56
CA LYS A 44 20.03 -7.06 4.71
C LYS A 44 20.54 -5.78 5.36
N PHE A 45 19.93 -4.65 5.05
CA PHE A 45 20.25 -3.35 5.68
C PHE A 45 19.69 -3.19 7.10
N PHE A 46 19.07 -4.23 7.68
CA PHE A 46 18.38 -4.09 8.95
C PHE A 46 19.21 -4.66 10.09
N SER A 47 19.62 -3.74 10.95
CA SER A 47 20.13 -3.99 12.28
C SER A 47 19.09 -4.73 13.17
N SER A 48 19.53 -5.17 14.32
CA SER A 48 18.80 -5.88 15.38
C SER A 48 17.66 -5.09 16.03
N ASP A 49 16.91 -4.28 15.29
CA ASP A 49 15.76 -3.55 15.81
C ASP A 49 14.70 -4.52 16.35
N THR A 50 14.21 -4.27 17.55
CA THR A 50 13.07 -4.99 18.12
C THR A 50 11.82 -4.79 17.24
N TRP A 51 10.86 -5.69 17.33
CA TRP A 51 9.59 -5.60 16.60
C TRP A 51 8.89 -4.25 16.82
N THR A 52 8.86 -3.77 18.06
CA THR A 52 8.24 -2.49 18.44
C THR A 52 8.94 -1.31 17.77
N THR A 53 10.28 -1.24 17.86
CA THR A 53 11.07 -0.16 17.23
C THR A 53 10.92 -0.15 15.72
N ARG A 54 10.92 -1.33 15.10
CA ARG A 54 10.70 -1.48 13.65
C ARG A 54 9.32 -1.00 13.23
N ASN A 55 8.29 -1.31 14.01
CA ASN A 55 6.93 -0.85 13.73
C ASN A 55 6.76 0.66 13.89
N GLN A 56 7.38 1.27 14.90
CA GLN A 56 7.36 2.72 15.09
C GLN A 56 8.04 3.46 13.92
N LYS A 57 9.23 3.01 13.51
CA LYS A 57 9.96 3.59 12.36
C LYS A 57 9.18 3.49 11.04
N LYS A 58 8.27 2.52 10.91
CA LYS A 58 7.48 2.28 9.69
C LYS A 58 6.06 2.84 9.75
N LYS A 59 5.65 3.51 10.82
CA LYS A 59 4.27 4.00 10.99
C LYS A 59 3.79 4.87 9.82
N TRP A 60 4.61 5.83 9.38
CA TRP A 60 4.28 6.72 8.28
C TRP A 60 4.02 5.97 6.96
N LYS A 61 4.66 4.82 6.75
CA LYS A 61 4.47 4.01 5.54
C LYS A 61 3.09 3.37 5.48
N ARG A 62 2.46 3.08 6.62
CA ARG A 62 1.16 2.44 6.69
C ARG A 62 0.05 3.29 6.08
N TYR A 63 0.15 4.62 6.24
CA TYR A 63 -0.76 5.54 5.57
C TYR A 63 -0.72 5.35 4.05
N TYR A 64 0.48 5.40 3.47
CA TYR A 64 0.63 5.25 2.01
C TYR A 64 0.26 3.86 1.54
N GLN A 65 0.61 2.82 2.28
CA GLN A 65 0.27 1.45 1.94
C GLN A 65 -1.25 1.28 1.87
N LEU A 66 -1.97 1.62 2.94
CA LEU A 66 -3.43 1.48 2.97
C LEU A 66 -4.12 2.36 1.92
N ARG A 67 -3.66 3.61 1.75
CA ARG A 67 -4.19 4.53 0.74
C ARG A 67 -4.04 3.97 -0.67
N ASN A 68 -2.83 3.55 -1.02
CA ASN A 68 -2.55 3.11 -2.38
C ASN A 68 -3.20 1.75 -2.70
N GLU A 69 -3.22 0.82 -1.76
CA GLU A 69 -3.93 -0.46 -1.92
C GLU A 69 -5.45 -0.25 -2.02
N THR A 70 -6.01 0.71 -1.29
CA THR A 70 -7.42 1.11 -1.41
C THR A 70 -7.68 1.75 -2.77
N TYR A 71 -6.82 2.68 -3.21
CA TYR A 71 -6.87 3.27 -4.55
C TYR A 71 -6.84 2.19 -5.63
N MET A 72 -5.87 1.29 -5.61
CA MET A 72 -5.75 0.22 -6.60
C MET A 72 -7.01 -0.65 -6.67
N SER A 73 -7.58 -0.98 -5.51
CA SER A 73 -8.81 -1.77 -5.44
C SER A 73 -10.01 -1.00 -5.96
N HIS A 74 -10.12 0.29 -5.66
CA HIS A 74 -11.20 1.15 -6.10
C HIS A 74 -11.12 1.45 -7.60
N HIS A 75 -9.95 1.82 -8.08
CA HIS A 75 -9.72 2.23 -9.47
C HIS A 75 -9.81 1.07 -10.46
N TYR A 76 -9.13 -0.05 -10.17
CA TYR A 76 -9.02 -1.21 -11.06
C TYR A 76 -9.96 -2.36 -10.72
N GLY A 77 -10.73 -2.27 -9.64
CA GLY A 77 -11.63 -3.35 -9.22
C GLY A 77 -12.69 -3.67 -10.27
N GLN A 78 -12.76 -4.95 -10.67
CA GLN A 78 -13.69 -5.41 -11.71
C GLN A 78 -15.12 -5.62 -11.20
N ASN A 79 -15.29 -5.81 -9.88
CA ASN A 79 -16.61 -6.00 -9.27
C ASN A 79 -16.81 -5.05 -8.08
N TRP A 80 -18.06 -4.87 -7.69
CA TRP A 80 -18.46 -3.96 -6.62
C TRP A 80 -17.77 -4.28 -5.29
N GLY A 81 -17.63 -5.55 -4.95
CA GLY A 81 -17.01 -5.98 -3.70
C GLY A 81 -15.53 -5.60 -3.63
N VAL A 82 -14.77 -5.83 -4.70
CA VAL A 82 -13.35 -5.42 -4.76
C VAL A 82 -13.24 -3.90 -4.74
N ARG A 83 -14.08 -3.21 -5.49
CA ARG A 83 -14.03 -1.76 -5.61
C ARG A 83 -14.34 -1.03 -4.31
N HIS A 84 -15.30 -1.50 -3.53
CA HIS A 84 -15.80 -0.77 -2.36
C HIS A 84 -15.51 -1.45 -1.02
N LEU A 85 -15.53 -2.79 -0.94
CA LEU A 85 -15.36 -3.49 0.33
C LEU A 85 -13.90 -3.81 0.65
N ARG A 86 -13.07 -4.10 -0.35
CA ARG A 86 -11.70 -4.54 -0.10
C ARG A 86 -10.90 -3.51 0.70
N GLY A 87 -10.94 -2.23 0.33
CA GLY A 87 -10.26 -1.18 1.07
C GLY A 87 -10.73 -1.05 2.52
N PHE A 88 -12.04 -1.23 2.75
CA PHE A 88 -12.61 -1.21 4.09
C PHE A 88 -12.17 -2.42 4.92
N VAL A 89 -12.17 -3.62 4.34
CA VAL A 89 -11.65 -4.83 5.01
C VAL A 89 -10.17 -4.66 5.39
N MET A 90 -9.38 -4.04 4.53
CA MET A 90 -7.98 -3.74 4.83
C MET A 90 -7.84 -2.73 5.96
N LEU A 91 -8.67 -1.69 6.01
CA LEU A 91 -8.73 -0.75 7.13
C LEU A 91 -9.03 -1.49 8.45
N LEU A 92 -10.00 -2.39 8.46
CA LEU A 92 -10.30 -3.23 9.63
C LEU A 92 -9.12 -4.12 10.00
N GLY A 93 -8.40 -4.66 9.01
CA GLY A 93 -7.17 -5.44 9.20
C GLY A 93 -6.04 -4.67 9.91
N TYR A 94 -6.03 -3.34 9.82
CA TYR A 94 -5.15 -2.47 10.61
C TYR A 94 -5.77 -2.07 11.96
N TRP A 95 -7.05 -1.73 11.98
CA TRP A 95 -7.72 -1.23 13.19
C TRP A 95 -7.86 -2.30 14.28
N ILE A 96 -8.30 -3.50 13.92
CA ILE A 96 -8.53 -4.57 14.91
C ILE A 96 -7.24 -4.93 15.65
N PRO A 97 -6.11 -5.27 14.99
CA PRO A 97 -4.86 -5.52 15.68
C PRO A 97 -4.34 -4.29 16.46
N ALA A 98 -4.55 -3.07 15.94
CA ALA A 98 -4.16 -1.86 16.64
C ALA A 98 -4.89 -1.75 17.99
N LEU A 99 -6.23 -1.84 17.98
CA LEU A 99 -7.05 -1.74 19.20
C LEU A 99 -6.73 -2.85 20.21
N LEU A 100 -6.55 -4.09 19.72
CA LEU A 100 -6.23 -5.23 20.60
C LEU A 100 -4.82 -5.16 21.21
N SER A 101 -3.86 -4.55 20.50
CA SER A 101 -2.47 -4.47 20.95
C SER A 101 -2.15 -3.22 21.77
N MET A 102 -2.95 -2.14 21.70
CA MET A 102 -2.71 -0.91 22.45
C MET A 102 -2.52 -1.09 23.96
N PRO A 103 -3.29 -1.95 24.67
CA PRO A 103 -3.08 -2.15 26.10
C PRO A 103 -1.76 -2.83 26.46
N PHE A 104 -1.16 -3.55 25.51
CA PHE A 104 0.01 -4.39 25.77
C PHE A 104 1.29 -3.87 25.13
N THR A 105 1.18 -2.98 24.14
CA THR A 105 2.34 -2.51 23.38
C THR A 105 2.19 -1.04 22.98
N ASN A 106 3.33 -0.33 22.90
CA ASN A 106 3.39 1.04 22.37
C ASN A 106 3.52 1.08 20.84
N ALA A 107 3.19 -0.02 20.15
CA ALA A 107 3.29 -0.09 18.68
C ALA A 107 2.23 0.75 17.97
N TRP A 108 1.09 0.99 18.63
CA TRP A 108 -0.03 1.77 18.16
C TRP A 108 -0.49 2.77 19.22
N THR A 109 -1.08 3.87 18.76
CA THR A 109 -1.67 4.92 19.60
C THR A 109 -3.05 5.28 19.06
N MET A 110 -3.92 5.84 19.90
CA MET A 110 -5.25 6.28 19.48
C MET A 110 -5.20 7.29 18.33
N SER A 111 -4.12 8.07 18.25
CA SER A 111 -3.91 9.03 17.14
C SER A 111 -3.62 8.35 15.79
N ASP A 112 -3.27 7.08 15.76
CA ASP A 112 -3.03 6.35 14.50
C ASP A 112 -4.35 5.97 13.79
N LEU A 113 -5.44 5.79 14.54
CA LEU A 113 -6.73 5.37 13.97
C LEU A 113 -7.31 6.40 12.98
N PRO A 114 -7.39 7.71 13.31
CA PRO A 114 -7.86 8.70 12.34
C PRO A 114 -6.92 8.87 11.14
N VAL A 115 -5.61 8.61 11.30
CA VAL A 115 -4.66 8.62 10.17
C VAL A 115 -4.97 7.50 9.19
N LEU A 116 -5.25 6.29 9.68
CA LEU A 116 -5.63 5.15 8.84
C LEU A 116 -7.01 5.38 8.17
N TRP A 117 -7.97 5.95 8.90
CA TRP A 117 -9.26 6.33 8.31
C TRP A 117 -9.09 7.32 7.16
N ARG A 118 -8.23 8.34 7.36
CA ARG A 118 -7.90 9.30 6.32
C ARG A 118 -7.24 8.60 5.12
N ALA A 119 -6.32 7.67 5.36
CA ALA A 119 -5.68 6.91 4.28
C ALA A 119 -6.71 6.14 3.43
N TYR A 120 -7.65 5.45 4.08
CA TYR A 120 -8.74 4.76 3.40
C TYR A 120 -9.58 5.73 2.55
N ARG A 121 -9.97 6.86 3.14
CA ARG A 121 -10.79 7.87 2.46
C ARG A 121 -10.06 8.50 1.28
N ASP A 122 -8.80 8.86 1.46
CA ASP A 122 -7.96 9.42 0.40
C ASP A 122 -7.76 8.41 -0.75
N GLY A 123 -7.71 7.11 -0.45
CA GLY A 123 -7.66 6.05 -1.46
C GLY A 123 -8.94 5.94 -2.28
N ILE A 124 -10.11 6.02 -1.64
CA ILE A 124 -11.42 6.02 -2.33
C ILE A 124 -11.62 7.31 -3.15
N GLU A 125 -11.21 8.45 -2.61
CA GLU A 125 -11.34 9.76 -3.26
C GLU A 125 -10.20 10.03 -4.27
N GLU A 126 -9.32 9.05 -4.50
CA GLU A 126 -8.15 9.12 -5.40
C GLU A 126 -7.21 10.32 -5.11
N LYS A 127 -7.14 10.74 -3.85
CA LYS A 127 -6.25 11.80 -3.39
C LYS A 127 -4.84 11.26 -3.15
N LEU A 128 -4.06 11.21 -4.21
CA LEU A 128 -2.69 10.71 -4.21
C LEU A 128 -1.67 11.82 -3.90
N GLY A 129 -0.39 11.50 -4.00
CA GLY A 129 0.72 12.43 -3.76
C GLY A 129 1.37 12.25 -2.38
N LYS A 130 2.54 12.89 -2.24
CA LYS A 130 3.27 12.92 -0.97
C LYS A 130 2.62 13.91 -0.01
N ARG A 131 2.44 13.49 1.24
CA ARG A 131 1.98 14.34 2.37
C ARG A 131 3.04 14.42 3.45
#